data_caefd6df8380a12c350973054072310c
#
_entry.id   caefd6df8380a12c350973054072310c
#
_cell.length_a   1.000
_cell.length_b   1.000
_cell.length_c   1.000
_cell.angle_alpha   90.00
_cell.angle_beta   90.00
_cell.angle_gamma   90.00
#
_symmetry.space_group_name_H-M   'P 1'
#
loop_
_entity.id
_entity.type
_entity.pdbx_description
1 polymer ?
#
loop_
_entity_poly.entity_id
_entity_poly.type
_entity_poly.pdbx_seq_one_letter_code
_entity_poly.pdbx_strand_id
1 'polypeptide(L)'
;MVCEEREPLRTYTEKNSPVYQDSAVEAFFQFEPKGSYSPVYLNFEANANGALLAGYGAARTYRSYFTEAEYREFDCKAEISDDRWAVNLRIPLHILEHIYGSLSLKEGDTFSFNLYKISETAEIEHYASFSPILTSTPTFHVPEFFATAVLTRA
;
A
#
# COMPACT_ATOMS: atom_id res chain seq x y z
N MET A 1 -4.48 6.19 6.41
CA MET A 1 -4.03 5.32 7.51
C MET A 1 -3.52 6.21 8.63
N VAL A 2 -3.72 5.83 9.89
CA VAL A 2 -3.28 6.59 11.08
C VAL A 2 -2.43 5.68 11.95
N CYS A 3 -1.30 6.17 12.47
CA CYS A 3 -0.42 5.49 13.40
C CYS A 3 -0.31 6.29 14.70
N GLU A 4 -0.56 5.65 15.83
CA GLU A 4 -0.30 6.19 17.15
C GLU A 4 1.18 5.97 17.48
N GLU A 5 2.01 6.91 17.06
CA GLU A 5 3.45 6.86 17.20
C GLU A 5 4.01 8.27 17.30
N ARG A 6 4.82 8.52 18.33
CA ARG A 6 5.54 9.78 18.52
C ARG A 6 6.87 9.73 17.78
N GLU A 7 7.24 10.85 17.17
CA GLU A 7 8.55 11.00 16.53
C GLU A 7 8.92 9.85 15.57
N PRO A 8 8.07 9.54 14.57
CA PRO A 8 8.33 8.45 13.65
C PRO A 8 9.66 8.66 12.92
N LEU A 9 10.45 7.60 12.77
CA LEU A 9 11.62 7.63 11.91
C LEU A 9 11.18 7.96 10.48
N ARG A 10 11.77 8.99 9.86
CA ARG A 10 11.36 9.51 8.54
C ARG A 10 12.54 10.14 7.80
N THR A 11 13.47 9.31 7.40
CA THR A 11 14.71 9.72 6.72
C THR A 11 14.45 10.09 5.26
N TYR A 12 13.60 9.31 4.59
CA TYR A 12 13.39 9.45 3.15
C TYR A 12 12.33 10.52 2.84
N THR A 13 12.59 11.29 1.77
CA THR A 13 11.72 12.37 1.28
C THR A 13 11.32 12.20 -0.18
N GLU A 14 12.04 11.36 -0.92
CA GLU A 14 11.84 11.17 -2.34
C GLU A 14 10.92 9.96 -2.62
N LYS A 15 10.16 10.03 -3.72
CA LYS A 15 9.40 8.87 -4.20
C LYS A 15 10.32 7.70 -4.57
N ASN A 16 9.80 6.52 -4.51
CA ASN A 16 10.51 5.25 -4.74
C ASN A 16 11.74 5.04 -3.86
N SER A 17 11.91 5.84 -2.81
CA SER A 17 12.90 5.57 -1.77
C SER A 17 12.49 4.34 -0.96
N PRO A 18 13.43 3.65 -0.29
CA PRO A 18 13.14 2.48 0.54
C PRO A 18 12.47 2.88 1.87
N VAL A 19 11.26 3.44 1.80
CA VAL A 19 10.52 3.98 2.96
C VAL A 19 10.20 2.92 4.01
N TYR A 20 10.22 1.64 3.66
CA TYR A 20 10.08 0.51 4.58
C TYR A 20 11.22 0.41 5.62
N GLN A 21 12.34 1.11 5.41
CA GLN A 21 13.39 1.27 6.41
C GLN A 21 13.04 2.33 7.46
N ASP A 22 12.23 3.31 7.11
CA ASP A 22 11.66 4.27 8.05
C ASP A 22 10.48 3.64 8.82
N SER A 23 9.83 4.44 9.67
CA SER A 23 8.51 4.12 10.17
C SER A 23 7.49 4.34 9.04
N ALA A 24 7.01 3.26 8.44
CA ALA A 24 6.13 3.32 7.28
C ALA A 24 4.81 2.56 7.49
N VAL A 25 3.79 3.00 6.75
CA VAL A 25 2.54 2.28 6.56
C VAL A 25 2.44 1.82 5.12
N GLU A 26 1.85 0.64 4.92
CA GLU A 26 1.68 0.09 3.59
C GLU A 26 0.24 -0.35 3.37
N ALA A 27 -0.22 -0.22 2.13
CA ALA A 27 -1.52 -0.69 1.68
C ALA A 27 -1.35 -1.45 0.36
N PHE A 28 -1.69 -2.73 0.38
CA PHE A 28 -1.62 -3.59 -0.79
C PHE A 28 -3.02 -3.95 -1.24
N PHE A 29 -3.25 -3.94 -2.55
CA PHE A 29 -4.55 -4.19 -3.16
C PHE A 29 -4.44 -5.12 -4.36
N GLN A 30 -5.40 -6.02 -4.50
CA GLN A 30 -5.54 -6.87 -5.67
C GLN A 30 -6.99 -6.83 -6.14
N PHE A 31 -7.18 -6.45 -7.40
CA PHE A 31 -8.50 -6.41 -8.05
C PHE A 31 -8.60 -7.55 -9.06
N GLU A 32 -9.78 -8.12 -9.15
CA GLU A 32 -10.10 -9.14 -10.16
C GLU A 32 -11.10 -8.55 -11.16
N PRO A 33 -10.69 -8.32 -12.42
CA PRO A 33 -11.61 -7.94 -13.47
C PRO A 33 -12.69 -9.02 -13.63
N LYS A 34 -13.93 -8.63 -13.90
CA LYS A 34 -15.03 -9.58 -14.08
C LYS A 34 -14.66 -10.66 -15.09
N GLY A 35 -14.68 -11.91 -14.63
CA GLY A 35 -14.48 -13.10 -15.45
C GLY A 35 -13.02 -13.52 -15.65
N SER A 36 -12.05 -12.85 -15.01
CA SER A 36 -10.64 -13.28 -15.07
C SER A 36 -9.90 -13.06 -13.77
N TYR A 37 -9.15 -14.06 -13.35
CA TYR A 37 -8.19 -13.94 -12.26
C TYR A 37 -6.98 -13.12 -12.73
N SER A 38 -6.53 -12.19 -11.90
CA SER A 38 -5.27 -11.48 -12.10
C SER A 38 -4.33 -11.73 -10.91
N PRO A 39 -3.10 -12.24 -11.12
CA PRO A 39 -2.13 -12.37 -10.06
C PRO A 39 -1.49 -11.03 -9.66
N VAL A 40 -1.77 -9.96 -10.40
CA VAL A 40 -1.19 -8.64 -10.19
C VAL A 40 -1.80 -7.99 -8.95
N TYR A 41 -0.96 -7.48 -8.06
CA TYR A 41 -1.35 -6.64 -6.93
C TYR A 41 -0.53 -5.35 -6.92
N LEU A 42 -1.08 -4.31 -6.32
CA LEU A 42 -0.43 -3.02 -6.10
C LEU A 42 0.12 -2.96 -4.68
N ASN A 43 1.23 -2.25 -4.49
CA ASN A 43 1.73 -1.82 -3.19
C ASN A 43 1.89 -0.32 -3.16
N PHE A 44 1.48 0.29 -2.05
CA PHE A 44 1.67 1.69 -1.71
C PHE A 44 2.28 1.73 -0.31
N GLU A 45 3.50 2.22 -0.19
CA GLU A 45 4.27 2.27 1.04
C GLU A 45 4.66 3.73 1.30
N ALA A 46 4.32 4.28 2.45
CA ALA A 46 4.56 5.68 2.74
C ALA A 46 5.05 5.88 4.18
N ASN A 47 6.06 6.74 4.35
CA ASN A 47 6.53 7.20 5.64
C ASN A 47 5.84 8.50 6.09
N ALA A 48 6.19 8.98 7.28
CA ALA A 48 5.60 10.19 7.86
C ALA A 48 6.05 11.51 7.18
N ASN A 49 6.97 11.47 6.21
CA ASN A 49 7.24 12.62 5.33
C ASN A 49 6.29 12.65 4.11
N GLY A 50 5.49 11.59 3.89
CA GLY A 50 4.69 11.43 2.67
C GLY A 50 5.51 10.97 1.47
N ALA A 51 6.75 10.54 1.68
CA ALA A 51 7.52 9.86 0.64
C ALA A 51 6.81 8.54 0.31
N LEU A 52 6.54 8.30 -0.97
CA LEU A 52 5.76 7.18 -1.46
C LEU A 52 6.60 6.28 -2.35
N LEU A 53 6.69 5.00 -1.99
CA LEU A 53 7.11 3.91 -2.86
C LEU A 53 5.86 3.18 -3.31
N ALA A 54 5.65 3.09 -4.62
CA ALA A 54 4.47 2.44 -5.17
C ALA A 54 4.80 1.65 -6.44
N GLY A 55 4.19 0.48 -6.57
CA GLY A 55 4.40 -0.39 -7.71
C GLY A 55 3.29 -1.43 -7.86
N TYR A 56 3.36 -2.19 -8.94
CA TYR A 56 2.44 -3.29 -9.21
C TYR A 56 3.14 -4.45 -9.91
N GLY A 57 2.63 -5.65 -9.75
CA GLY A 57 3.18 -6.87 -10.35
C GLY A 57 2.67 -8.12 -9.64
N ALA A 58 3.00 -9.28 -10.19
CA ALA A 58 2.54 -10.58 -9.67
C ALA A 58 3.42 -11.15 -8.53
N ALA A 59 4.58 -10.55 -8.26
CA ALA A 59 5.53 -11.00 -7.25
C ALA A 59 6.30 -9.82 -6.64
N ARG A 60 7.03 -10.06 -5.55
CA ARG A 60 7.91 -9.06 -4.93
C ARG A 60 9.00 -8.57 -5.91
N THR A 61 9.54 -9.46 -6.71
CA THR A 61 10.50 -9.17 -7.78
C THR A 61 9.77 -8.81 -9.07
N TYR A 62 10.45 -8.07 -9.97
CA TYR A 62 9.89 -7.66 -11.27
C TYR A 62 8.64 -6.77 -11.14
N ARG A 63 8.73 -5.78 -10.24
CA ARG A 63 7.69 -4.75 -10.09
C ARG A 63 7.77 -3.72 -11.22
N SER A 64 6.63 -3.31 -11.72
CA SER A 64 6.47 -2.09 -12.51
C SER A 64 6.22 -0.92 -11.57
N TYR A 65 6.80 0.24 -11.88
CA TYR A 65 6.63 1.47 -11.12
C TYR A 65 5.77 2.45 -11.92
N PHE A 66 5.13 3.34 -11.21
CA PHE A 66 4.28 4.37 -11.78
C PHE A 66 5.11 5.53 -12.38
N THR A 67 4.54 6.21 -13.36
CA THR A 67 5.11 7.40 -13.96
C THR A 67 5.05 8.60 -13.02
N GLU A 68 5.81 9.65 -13.33
CA GLU A 68 5.75 10.93 -12.61
C GLU A 68 4.35 11.55 -12.58
N ALA A 69 3.58 11.38 -13.66
CA ALA A 69 2.22 11.88 -13.75
C ALA A 69 1.29 11.14 -12.78
N GLU A 70 1.35 9.82 -12.75
CA GLU A 70 0.57 8.96 -11.85
C GLU A 70 0.92 9.20 -10.39
N TYR A 71 2.20 9.38 -10.06
CA TYR A 71 2.61 9.74 -8.69
C TYR A 71 1.96 11.05 -8.20
N ARG A 72 1.84 12.06 -9.07
CA ARG A 72 1.15 13.31 -8.71
C ARG A 72 -0.36 13.11 -8.50
N GLU A 73 -0.96 12.17 -9.22
CA GLU A 73 -2.39 11.87 -9.09
C GLU A 73 -2.72 11.09 -7.80
N PHE A 74 -1.77 10.33 -7.25
CA PHE A 74 -1.95 9.68 -5.96
C PHE A 74 -2.14 10.66 -4.82
N ASP A 75 -1.71 11.91 -4.96
CA ASP A 75 -1.86 12.99 -3.98
C ASP A 75 -1.52 12.53 -2.55
N CYS A 76 -0.41 11.75 -2.41
CA CYS A 76 0.03 11.21 -1.14
C CYS A 76 0.46 12.35 -0.21
N LYS A 77 -0.17 12.43 0.96
CA LYS A 77 0.10 13.45 1.98
C LYS A 77 0.22 12.81 3.34
N ALA A 78 1.21 13.24 4.11
CA ALA A 78 1.36 12.89 5.51
C ALA A 78 1.11 14.10 6.40
N GLU A 79 0.53 13.85 7.56
CA GLU A 79 0.31 14.82 8.63
C GLU A 79 0.84 14.25 9.94
N ILE A 80 1.58 15.06 10.70
CA ILE A 80 2.18 14.67 11.98
C ILE A 80 1.61 15.56 13.08
N SER A 81 1.23 14.95 14.17
CA SER A 81 0.85 15.59 15.42
C SER A 81 1.70 15.04 16.59
N ASP A 82 1.45 15.52 17.81
CA ASP A 82 2.30 15.20 18.97
C ASP A 82 2.35 13.70 19.31
N ASP A 83 1.27 12.97 19.06
CA ASP A 83 1.13 11.56 19.47
C ASP A 83 0.87 10.58 18.32
N ARG A 84 0.71 11.10 17.09
CA ARG A 84 0.36 10.28 15.92
C ARG A 84 0.79 10.92 14.62
N TRP A 85 0.75 10.14 13.58
CA TRP A 85 0.86 10.61 12.20
C TRP A 85 -0.14 9.89 11.31
N ALA A 86 -0.46 10.48 10.18
CA ALA A 86 -1.43 9.94 9.23
C ALA A 86 -0.93 10.08 7.80
N VAL A 87 -1.34 9.16 6.94
CA VAL A 87 -1.15 9.23 5.48
C VAL A 87 -2.51 9.18 4.80
N ASN A 88 -2.74 10.13 3.92
CA ASN A 88 -3.83 10.14 2.95
C ASN A 88 -3.28 9.83 1.56
N LEU A 89 -3.95 8.94 0.85
CA LEU A 89 -3.60 8.51 -0.49
C LEU A 89 -4.88 8.35 -1.31
N ARG A 90 -4.84 8.80 -2.55
CA ARG A 90 -5.90 8.58 -3.55
C ARG A 90 -5.39 7.69 -4.66
N ILE A 91 -6.15 6.69 -5.05
CA ILE A 91 -5.86 5.84 -6.20
C ILE A 91 -6.93 6.09 -7.26
N PRO A 92 -6.63 6.84 -8.34
CA PRO A 92 -7.58 7.09 -9.42
C PRO A 92 -8.00 5.80 -10.14
N LEU A 93 -9.29 5.67 -10.45
CA LEU A 93 -9.84 4.47 -11.09
C LEU A 93 -9.18 4.17 -12.43
N HIS A 94 -8.87 5.18 -13.24
CA HIS A 94 -8.24 4.99 -14.55
C HIS A 94 -6.84 4.34 -14.45
N ILE A 95 -6.11 4.55 -13.34
CA ILE A 95 -4.82 3.88 -13.09
C ILE A 95 -5.06 2.39 -12.83
N LEU A 96 -6.10 2.04 -12.06
CA LEU A 96 -6.49 0.65 -11.87
C LEU A 96 -6.92 0.01 -13.20
N GLU A 97 -7.69 0.73 -14.01
CA GLU A 97 -8.13 0.27 -15.33
C GLU A 97 -6.97 0.09 -16.33
N HIS A 98 -5.92 0.89 -16.21
CA HIS A 98 -4.69 0.70 -17.00
C HIS A 98 -4.01 -0.64 -16.67
N ILE A 99 -4.03 -1.04 -15.39
CA ILE A 99 -3.36 -2.26 -14.92
C ILE A 99 -4.22 -3.52 -15.16
N TYR A 100 -5.50 -3.43 -14.85
CA TYR A 100 -6.41 -4.58 -14.82
C TYR A 100 -7.36 -4.66 -16.04
N GLY A 101 -7.37 -3.65 -16.91
CA GLY A 101 -8.42 -3.47 -17.88
C GLY A 101 -9.67 -2.84 -17.25
N SER A 102 -10.78 -2.89 -17.95
CA SER A 102 -12.03 -2.24 -17.48
C SER A 102 -12.50 -2.80 -16.14
N LEU A 103 -12.50 -1.96 -15.12
CA LEU A 103 -13.01 -2.24 -13.77
C LEU A 103 -14.33 -1.49 -13.57
N SER A 104 -15.44 -2.16 -13.80
CA SER A 104 -16.76 -1.61 -13.49
C SER A 104 -17.09 -1.85 -12.00
N LEU A 105 -16.44 -1.09 -11.12
CA LEU A 105 -16.64 -1.22 -9.67
C LEU A 105 -18.01 -0.68 -9.25
N LYS A 106 -18.76 -1.47 -8.50
CA LYS A 106 -20.08 -1.13 -7.97
C LYS A 106 -20.29 -1.70 -6.57
N GLU A 107 -21.34 -1.26 -5.91
CA GLU A 107 -21.76 -1.81 -4.63
C GLU A 107 -21.91 -3.34 -4.69
N GLY A 108 -21.35 -4.02 -3.70
CA GLY A 108 -21.31 -5.47 -3.58
C GLY A 108 -20.11 -6.13 -4.27
N ASP A 109 -19.37 -5.43 -5.12
CA ASP A 109 -18.13 -5.96 -5.69
C ASP A 109 -17.05 -6.09 -4.59
N THR A 110 -16.15 -7.05 -4.77
CA THR A 110 -15.08 -7.35 -3.81
C THR A 110 -13.70 -7.12 -4.42
N PHE A 111 -12.75 -6.84 -3.56
CA PHE A 111 -11.32 -6.85 -3.87
C PHE A 111 -10.54 -7.39 -2.67
N SER A 112 -9.31 -7.82 -2.89
CA SER A 112 -8.43 -8.30 -1.83
C SER A 112 -7.46 -7.21 -1.41
N PHE A 113 -7.14 -7.15 -0.10
CA PHE A 113 -6.22 -6.14 0.44
C PHE A 113 -5.52 -6.62 1.69
N ASN A 114 -4.40 -5.98 2.03
CA ASN A 114 -3.86 -5.99 3.37
C ASN A 114 -3.24 -4.63 3.71
N LEU A 115 -3.17 -4.32 4.98
CA LEU A 115 -2.57 -3.09 5.50
C LEU A 115 -1.44 -3.47 6.45
N TYR A 116 -0.36 -2.69 6.44
CA TYR A 116 0.83 -3.02 7.20
C TYR A 116 1.41 -1.80 7.90
N LYS A 117 2.12 -2.07 9.00
CA LYS A 117 3.04 -1.15 9.65
C LYS A 117 4.40 -1.81 9.71
N ILE A 118 5.43 -1.08 9.32
CA ILE A 118 6.79 -1.61 9.17
C ILE A 118 7.85 -0.61 9.62
N SER A 119 8.98 -1.11 10.06
CA SER A 119 10.30 -0.54 9.96
C SER A 119 11.34 -1.65 9.86
N GLU A 120 12.22 -1.61 8.89
CA GLU A 120 13.37 -2.53 8.78
C GLU A 120 14.66 -1.93 9.38
N THR A 121 14.61 -0.76 10.01
CA THR A 121 15.75 -0.19 10.74
C THR A 121 15.93 -0.90 12.08
N ALA A 122 17.14 -1.40 12.35
CA ALA A 122 17.42 -2.29 13.47
C ALA A 122 17.00 -1.73 14.84
N GLU A 123 17.10 -0.41 15.03
CA GLU A 123 16.74 0.25 16.30
C GLU A 123 15.23 0.22 16.60
N ILE A 124 14.39 0.14 15.55
CA ILE A 124 12.94 0.17 15.68
C ILE A 124 12.27 -0.93 14.83
N GLU A 125 12.98 -2.01 14.54
CA GLU A 125 12.48 -3.09 13.70
C GLU A 125 11.14 -3.63 14.20
N HIS A 126 10.13 -3.59 13.35
CA HIS A 126 8.80 -4.16 13.63
C HIS A 126 8.02 -4.45 12.36
N TYR A 127 7.10 -5.42 12.47
CA TYR A 127 6.22 -5.85 11.39
C TYR A 127 4.83 -6.11 11.95
N ALA A 128 3.82 -5.47 11.38
CA ALA A 128 2.43 -5.71 11.71
C ALA A 128 1.56 -5.76 10.44
N SER A 129 0.52 -6.58 10.46
CA SER A 129 -0.44 -6.72 9.37
C SER A 129 -1.88 -6.74 9.88
N PHE A 130 -2.81 -6.19 9.07
CA PHE A 130 -4.24 -6.24 9.37
C PHE A 130 -4.77 -7.67 9.23
N SER A 131 -4.51 -8.32 8.10
CA SER A 131 -4.79 -9.75 7.92
C SER A 131 -3.56 -10.56 8.34
N PRO A 132 -3.70 -11.59 9.19
CA PRO A 132 -2.58 -12.38 9.66
C PRO A 132 -1.80 -13.06 8.52
N ILE A 133 -0.47 -13.02 8.63
CA ILE A 133 0.45 -13.70 7.70
C ILE A 133 1.09 -14.87 8.42
N LEU A 134 1.02 -16.07 7.85
CA LEU A 134 1.52 -17.32 8.43
C LEU A 134 2.79 -17.80 7.69
N THR A 135 3.81 -16.94 7.63
CA THR A 135 5.11 -17.26 7.03
C THR A 135 6.20 -17.35 8.09
N SER A 136 7.24 -18.11 7.83
CA SER A 136 8.37 -18.31 8.77
C SER A 136 9.29 -17.09 8.88
N THR A 137 9.27 -16.21 7.88
CA THR A 137 10.02 -14.96 7.86
C THR A 137 9.09 -13.82 7.47
N PRO A 138 9.28 -12.61 8.02
CA PRO A 138 8.45 -11.47 7.65
C PRO A 138 8.49 -11.21 6.14
N THR A 139 7.30 -11.13 5.54
CA THR A 139 7.11 -10.71 4.14
C THR A 139 5.67 -10.26 3.94
N PHE A 140 5.48 -9.14 3.25
CA PHE A 140 4.15 -8.60 2.97
C PHE A 140 3.68 -8.91 1.53
N HIS A 141 4.61 -9.31 0.67
CA HIS A 141 4.32 -9.66 -0.73
C HIS A 141 3.74 -11.08 -0.87
N VAL A 142 2.67 -11.36 -0.14
CA VAL A 142 2.00 -12.67 -0.02
C VAL A 142 0.49 -12.52 -0.19
N PRO A 143 0.00 -12.29 -1.43
CA PRO A 143 -1.43 -11.99 -1.68
C PRO A 143 -2.38 -13.10 -1.23
N GLU A 144 -1.91 -14.32 -1.03
CA GLU A 144 -2.69 -15.42 -0.47
C GLU A 144 -3.19 -15.17 0.97
N PHE A 145 -2.61 -14.19 1.68
CA PHE A 145 -3.03 -13.77 3.02
C PHE A 145 -3.80 -12.44 3.01
N PHE A 146 -4.20 -11.93 1.85
CA PHE A 146 -5.02 -10.73 1.80
C PHE A 146 -6.43 -11.00 2.29
N ALA A 147 -6.98 -10.05 3.02
CA ALA A 147 -8.39 -10.05 3.41
C ALA A 147 -9.27 -9.62 2.23
N THR A 148 -10.54 -9.99 2.27
CA THR A 148 -11.54 -9.52 1.31
C THR A 148 -12.24 -8.28 1.82
N ALA A 149 -12.31 -7.24 1.00
CA ALA A 149 -13.16 -6.08 1.19
C ALA A 149 -14.38 -6.12 0.27
N VAL A 150 -15.46 -5.48 0.70
CA VAL A 150 -16.69 -5.33 -0.09
C VAL A 150 -16.94 -3.83 -0.29
N LEU A 151 -17.21 -3.43 -1.51
CA LEU A 151 -17.62 -2.05 -1.81
C LEU A 151 -19.04 -1.81 -1.32
N THR A 152 -19.22 -0.76 -0.53
CA THR A 152 -20.54 -0.31 -0.04
C THR A 152 -20.80 1.13 -0.47
N ARG A 153 -22.07 1.52 -0.52
CA ARG A 153 -22.40 2.94 -0.64
C ARG A 153 -21.99 3.69 0.62
N ALA A 154 -21.46 4.91 0.42
CA ALA A 154 -21.25 5.86 1.49
C ALA A 154 -22.56 6.50 1.94
#